data_73dcc08062cc333831ca2caf2ac7798d
#
_entry.id   73dcc08062cc333831ca2caf2ac7798d
#
_cell.length_a   1.000
_cell.length_b   1.000
_cell.length_c   1.000
_cell.angle_alpha   90.00
_cell.angle_beta   90.00
_cell.angle_gamma   90.00
#
_symmetry.space_group_name_H-M   'P 1'
#
loop_
_entity.id
_entity.type
_entity.pdbx_description
1 polymer ?
#
loop_
_entity_poly.entity_id
_entity_poly.type
_entity_poly.pdbx_seq_one_letter_code
_entity_poly.pdbx_strand_id
1 'polypeptide(L)'
;MSLSSFITNVKRKSRMPSKKLFGVPLDRQSLGEMIRFAIVGVLVTAIHYAVYWLLQLVIDVNIAWTAGYIAGFVFNYYMSARYIFRSKANVKNGAGFGVAHVVNYLLQMVLLNVFLKMGLSTTMAPVGVYAVSIPVNFILVRFVFKHS
;
A
#
# COMPACT_ATOMS: atom_id res chain seq x y z
N MET A 1 34.69 28.56 15.40
CA MET A 1 33.53 27.79 14.96
C MET A 1 33.04 26.95 16.13
N SER A 2 31.80 27.15 16.58
CA SER A 2 31.28 26.39 17.72
C SER A 2 30.94 24.96 17.31
N LEU A 3 30.94 24.03 18.25
CA LEU A 3 30.57 22.63 18.01
C LEU A 3 29.15 22.52 17.49
N SER A 4 28.23 23.38 17.95
CA SER A 4 26.86 23.45 17.49
C SER A 4 26.77 23.85 16.01
N SER A 5 27.57 24.82 15.56
CA SER A 5 27.64 25.20 14.14
C SER A 5 28.20 24.08 13.27
N PHE A 6 29.16 23.35 13.76
CA PHE A 6 29.75 22.18 13.09
C PHE A 6 28.69 21.08 12.91
N ILE A 7 27.98 20.74 13.99
CA ILE A 7 26.92 19.73 13.98
C ILE A 7 25.78 20.13 13.03
N THR A 8 25.41 21.42 13.04
CA THR A 8 24.36 21.94 12.14
C THR A 8 24.80 21.86 10.68
N ASN A 9 26.07 22.18 10.40
CA ASN A 9 26.62 22.06 9.06
C ASN A 9 26.73 20.60 8.57
N VAL A 10 27.11 19.68 9.46
CA VAL A 10 27.14 18.25 9.14
C VAL A 10 25.72 17.73 8.85
N LYS A 11 24.74 18.12 9.66
CA LYS A 11 23.34 17.79 9.42
C LYS A 11 22.80 18.40 8.12
N ARG A 12 23.26 19.60 7.77
CA ARG A 12 22.86 20.28 6.53
C ARG A 12 23.47 19.60 5.30
N LYS A 13 24.69 19.12 5.42
CA LYS A 13 25.42 18.42 4.34
C LYS A 13 24.88 17.00 4.09
N SER A 14 24.30 16.39 5.11
CA SER A 14 23.67 15.08 4.97
C SER A 14 22.25 15.14 4.34
N ARG A 15 21.72 16.34 4.10
CA ARG A 15 20.49 16.57 3.36
C ARG A 15 20.76 16.81 1.86
N MET A 16 21.61 15.99 1.25
CA MET A 16 21.70 16.01 -0.19
C MET A 16 20.37 15.60 -0.83
N PRO A 17 20.00 16.20 -1.98
CA PRO A 17 18.76 15.81 -2.65
C PRO A 17 18.84 14.31 -2.96
N SER A 18 18.13 13.53 -2.19
CA SER A 18 18.01 12.10 -2.39
C SER A 18 17.25 11.83 -3.67
N LYS A 19 17.70 10.84 -4.43
CA LYS A 19 16.93 10.36 -5.58
C LYS A 19 15.53 10.00 -5.12
N LYS A 20 14.53 10.39 -5.90
CA LYS A 20 13.13 10.09 -5.61
C LYS A 20 12.66 8.91 -6.46
N LEU A 21 11.96 7.98 -5.84
CA LEU A 21 11.27 6.89 -6.53
C LEU A 21 9.76 7.08 -6.29
N PHE A 22 8.98 7.23 -7.36
CA PHE A 22 7.53 7.51 -7.29
C PHE A 22 7.20 8.73 -6.41
N GLY A 23 8.02 9.78 -6.46
CA GLY A 23 7.86 10.96 -5.63
C GLY A 23 8.26 10.78 -4.16
N VAL A 24 8.80 9.64 -3.79
CA VAL A 24 9.24 9.30 -2.44
C VAL A 24 10.76 9.47 -2.34
N PRO A 25 11.28 10.26 -1.37
CA PRO A 25 12.72 10.39 -1.20
C PRO A 25 13.35 9.04 -0.81
N LEU A 26 14.47 8.69 -1.48
CA LEU A 26 15.21 7.45 -1.20
C LEU A 26 16.19 7.67 -0.04
N ASP A 27 15.68 8.03 1.12
CA ASP A 27 16.46 8.07 2.34
C ASP A 27 16.32 6.73 3.10
N ARG A 28 17.12 6.56 4.17
CA ARG A 28 17.13 5.32 4.96
C ARG A 28 15.75 5.02 5.57
N GLN A 29 15.04 6.06 6.04
CA GLN A 29 13.71 5.90 6.62
C GLN A 29 12.68 5.47 5.57
N SER A 30 12.66 6.12 4.41
CA SER A 30 11.74 5.79 3.33
C SER A 30 12.00 4.40 2.76
N LEU A 31 13.28 4.00 2.61
CA LEU A 31 13.64 2.65 2.18
C LEU A 31 13.16 1.60 3.17
N GLY A 32 13.32 1.85 4.49
CA GLY A 32 12.80 0.97 5.53
C GLY A 32 11.28 0.83 5.45
N GLU A 33 10.56 1.93 5.24
CA GLU A 33 9.10 1.92 5.06
C GLU A 33 8.69 1.12 3.81
N MET A 34 9.42 1.29 2.70
CA MET A 34 9.14 0.56 1.45
C MET A 34 9.34 -0.95 1.64
N ILE A 35 10.40 -1.36 2.33
CA ILE A 35 10.67 -2.78 2.61
C ILE A 35 9.58 -3.36 3.50
N ARG A 36 9.21 -2.68 4.57
CA ARG A 36 8.13 -3.11 5.46
C ARG A 36 6.79 -3.16 4.74
N PHE A 37 6.52 -2.17 3.89
CA PHE A 37 5.32 -2.16 3.06
C PHE A 37 5.29 -3.37 2.12
N ALA A 38 6.42 -3.71 1.49
CA ALA A 38 6.51 -4.86 0.59
C ALA A 38 6.22 -6.17 1.34
N ILE A 39 6.77 -6.35 2.54
CA ILE A 39 6.53 -7.53 3.38
C ILE A 39 5.05 -7.64 3.74
N VAL A 40 4.47 -6.57 4.26
CA VAL A 40 3.04 -6.53 4.63
C VAL A 40 2.17 -6.70 3.38
N GLY A 41 2.56 -6.08 2.27
CA GLY A 41 1.84 -6.19 1.00
C GLY A 41 1.75 -7.62 0.50
N VAL A 42 2.82 -8.39 0.61
CA VAL A 42 2.81 -9.82 0.26
C VAL A 42 1.82 -10.58 1.15
N LEU A 43 1.82 -10.32 2.46
CA LEU A 43 0.90 -10.97 3.40
C LEU A 43 -0.56 -10.59 3.13
N VAL A 44 -0.83 -9.30 2.93
CA VAL A 44 -2.17 -8.79 2.62
C VAL A 44 -2.68 -9.37 1.30
N THR A 45 -1.83 -9.38 0.29
CA THR A 45 -2.16 -9.93 -1.03
C THR A 45 -2.45 -11.43 -0.93
N ALA A 46 -1.66 -12.17 -0.16
CA ALA A 46 -1.88 -13.59 0.07
C ALA A 46 -3.23 -13.84 0.77
N ILE A 47 -3.57 -13.05 1.78
CA ILE A 47 -4.87 -13.13 2.48
C ILE A 47 -6.01 -12.81 1.51
N HIS A 48 -5.90 -11.72 0.78
CA HIS A 48 -6.90 -11.30 -0.20
C HIS A 48 -7.13 -12.38 -1.26
N TYR A 49 -6.04 -12.85 -1.86
CA TYR A 49 -6.11 -13.85 -2.92
C TYR A 49 -6.67 -15.18 -2.41
N ALA A 50 -6.26 -15.64 -1.22
CA ALA A 50 -6.75 -16.89 -0.64
C ALA A 50 -8.27 -16.84 -0.41
N VAL A 51 -8.79 -15.75 0.18
CA VAL A 51 -10.22 -15.55 0.40
C VAL A 51 -10.95 -15.48 -0.94
N TYR A 52 -10.44 -14.70 -1.89
CA TYR A 52 -11.01 -14.56 -3.23
C TYR A 52 -11.08 -15.91 -3.93
N TRP A 53 -9.97 -16.65 -3.95
CA TRP A 53 -9.87 -17.91 -4.69
C TRP A 53 -10.84 -18.97 -4.15
N LEU A 54 -10.95 -19.06 -2.83
CA LEU A 54 -11.87 -19.99 -2.21
C LEU A 54 -13.33 -19.61 -2.47
N LEU A 55 -13.68 -18.34 -2.32
CA LEU A 55 -15.07 -17.87 -2.46
C LEU A 55 -15.53 -17.84 -3.92
N GLN A 56 -14.65 -17.56 -4.87
CA GLN A 56 -15.03 -17.49 -6.28
C GLN A 56 -15.48 -18.86 -6.84
N LEU A 57 -15.18 -19.93 -6.15
CA LEU A 57 -15.65 -21.27 -6.50
C LEU A 57 -17.17 -21.45 -6.25
N VAL A 58 -17.74 -20.66 -5.35
CA VAL A 58 -19.13 -20.85 -4.88
C VAL A 58 -19.99 -19.59 -5.01
N ILE A 59 -19.39 -18.41 -5.15
CA ILE A 59 -20.11 -17.14 -5.30
C ILE A 59 -19.53 -16.32 -6.46
N ASP A 60 -20.21 -15.21 -6.78
CA ASP A 60 -19.79 -14.31 -7.85
C ASP A 60 -18.37 -13.78 -7.63
N VAL A 61 -17.60 -13.64 -8.71
CA VAL A 61 -16.20 -13.21 -8.70
C VAL A 61 -16.05 -11.83 -8.04
N ASN A 62 -16.93 -10.89 -8.31
CA ASN A 62 -16.85 -9.54 -7.76
C ASN A 62 -17.15 -9.53 -6.26
N ILE A 63 -18.11 -10.34 -5.81
CA ILE A 63 -18.41 -10.50 -4.38
C ILE A 63 -17.25 -11.17 -3.66
N ALA A 64 -16.67 -12.20 -4.25
CA ALA A 64 -15.50 -12.90 -3.71
C ALA A 64 -14.30 -11.95 -3.57
N TRP A 65 -14.06 -11.09 -4.56
CA TRP A 65 -13.00 -10.10 -4.52
C TRP A 65 -13.22 -9.08 -3.39
N THR A 66 -14.45 -8.59 -3.24
CA THR A 66 -14.82 -7.64 -2.19
C THR A 66 -14.61 -8.23 -0.80
N ALA A 67 -15.04 -9.48 -0.57
CA ALA A 67 -14.84 -10.15 0.70
C ALA A 67 -13.35 -10.30 1.05
N GLY A 68 -12.53 -10.71 0.08
CA GLY A 68 -11.08 -10.79 0.22
C GLY A 68 -10.46 -9.43 0.51
N TYR A 69 -10.93 -8.39 -0.17
CA TYR A 69 -10.44 -7.03 0.02
C TYR A 69 -10.72 -6.52 1.43
N ILE A 70 -11.91 -6.76 1.96
CA ILE A 70 -12.26 -6.35 3.33
C ILE A 70 -11.35 -7.04 4.35
N ALA A 71 -11.13 -8.34 4.21
CA ALA A 71 -10.23 -9.07 5.10
C ALA A 71 -8.80 -8.52 5.06
N GLY A 72 -8.28 -8.27 3.87
CA GLY A 72 -6.96 -7.68 3.69
C GLY A 72 -6.88 -6.23 4.18
N PHE A 73 -7.95 -5.45 4.02
CA PHE A 73 -8.03 -4.06 4.44
C PHE A 73 -7.81 -3.89 5.93
N VAL A 74 -8.51 -4.64 6.75
CA VAL A 74 -8.39 -4.55 8.22
C VAL A 74 -6.96 -4.88 8.65
N PHE A 75 -6.40 -5.95 8.13
CA PHE A 75 -5.02 -6.34 8.41
C PHE A 75 -4.03 -5.27 7.95
N ASN A 76 -4.20 -4.76 6.73
CA ASN A 76 -3.31 -3.74 6.14
C ASN A 76 -3.34 -2.43 6.94
N TYR A 77 -4.51 -2.00 7.39
CA TYR A 77 -4.61 -0.78 8.21
C TYR A 77 -3.78 -0.89 9.48
N TYR A 78 -3.94 -1.99 10.21
CA TYR A 78 -3.20 -2.22 11.45
C TYR A 78 -1.70 -2.24 11.21
N MET A 79 -1.26 -2.98 10.22
CA MET A 79 0.17 -3.12 9.92
C MET A 79 0.75 -1.83 9.35
N SER A 80 0.00 -1.09 8.55
CA SER A 80 0.47 0.20 8.01
C SER A 80 0.69 1.22 9.12
N ALA A 81 -0.24 1.34 10.04
CA ALA A 81 -0.11 2.27 11.16
C ALA A 81 1.02 1.88 12.11
N ARG A 82 1.04 0.61 12.53
CA ARG A 82 1.91 0.15 13.62
C ARG A 82 3.29 -0.29 13.15
N TYR A 83 3.38 -0.92 11.99
CA TYR A 83 4.61 -1.57 11.54
C TYR A 83 5.31 -0.79 10.43
N ILE A 84 4.57 -0.36 9.41
CA ILE A 84 5.18 0.29 8.22
C ILE A 84 5.60 1.72 8.55
N PHE A 85 4.67 2.55 8.94
CA PHE A 85 4.89 3.99 9.13
C PHE A 85 5.10 4.37 10.59
N ARG A 86 4.90 3.45 11.52
CA ARG A 86 5.08 3.63 12.97
C ARG A 86 4.34 4.86 13.52
N SER A 87 3.16 5.10 12.97
CA SER A 87 2.25 6.17 13.40
C SER A 87 1.20 5.60 14.34
N LYS A 88 0.62 6.47 15.19
CA LYS A 88 -0.52 6.08 16.01
C LYS A 88 -1.77 5.98 15.14
N ALA A 89 -2.53 4.89 15.29
CA ALA A 89 -3.84 4.79 14.67
C ALA A 89 -4.80 5.80 15.32
N ASN A 90 -5.42 6.66 14.53
CA ASN A 90 -6.40 7.65 14.99
C ASN A 90 -7.50 7.82 13.92
N VAL A 91 -8.56 8.57 14.26
CA VAL A 91 -9.71 8.78 13.36
C VAL A 91 -9.27 9.42 12.04
N LYS A 92 -8.35 10.40 12.10
CA LYS A 92 -7.86 11.08 10.89
C LYS A 92 -7.09 10.13 9.97
N ASN A 93 -6.19 9.32 10.52
CA ASN A 93 -5.45 8.29 9.76
C ASN A 93 -6.40 7.23 9.21
N GLY A 94 -7.35 6.78 10.03
CA GLY A 94 -8.34 5.79 9.63
C GLY A 94 -9.24 6.26 8.51
N ALA A 95 -9.72 7.51 8.58
CA ALA A 95 -10.55 8.10 7.54
C ALA A 95 -9.77 8.27 6.23
N GLY A 96 -8.55 8.80 6.28
CA GLY A 96 -7.70 8.97 5.11
C GLY A 96 -7.31 7.62 4.49
N PHE A 97 -6.99 6.63 5.31
CA PHE A 97 -6.71 5.27 4.86
C PHE A 97 -7.92 4.66 4.17
N GLY A 98 -9.11 4.85 4.74
CA GLY A 98 -10.37 4.40 4.15
C GLY A 98 -10.62 5.00 2.78
N VAL A 99 -10.44 6.32 2.63
CA VAL A 99 -10.59 7.02 1.34
C VAL A 99 -9.58 6.47 0.32
N ALA A 100 -8.31 6.34 0.71
CA ALA A 100 -7.28 5.80 -0.17
C ALA A 100 -7.64 4.38 -0.65
N HIS A 101 -8.18 3.56 0.24
CA HIS A 101 -8.58 2.20 -0.09
C HIS A 101 -9.86 2.14 -0.93
N VAL A 102 -10.79 3.05 -0.75
CA VAL A 102 -11.96 3.14 -1.65
C VAL A 102 -11.49 3.40 -3.08
N VAL A 103 -10.59 4.37 -3.26
CA VAL A 103 -10.00 4.67 -4.58
C VAL A 103 -9.28 3.43 -5.13
N ASN A 104 -8.46 2.79 -4.31
CA ASN A 104 -7.71 1.60 -4.71
C ASN A 104 -8.65 0.43 -5.05
N TYR A 105 -9.70 0.23 -4.26
CA TYR A 105 -10.70 -0.80 -4.50
C TYR A 105 -11.40 -0.60 -5.85
N LEU A 106 -11.85 0.63 -6.13
CA LEU A 106 -12.49 0.96 -7.41
C LEU A 106 -11.54 0.69 -8.58
N LEU A 107 -10.27 1.09 -8.45
CA LEU A 107 -9.24 0.79 -9.45
C LEU A 107 -9.12 -0.72 -9.67
N GLN A 108 -9.03 -1.50 -8.60
CA GLN A 108 -8.92 -2.96 -8.68
C GLN A 108 -10.14 -3.59 -9.34
N MET A 109 -11.35 -3.12 -9.02
CA MET A 109 -12.56 -3.64 -9.62
C MET A 109 -12.61 -3.40 -11.13
N VAL A 110 -12.25 -2.20 -11.56
CA VAL A 110 -12.17 -1.87 -12.99
C VAL A 110 -11.14 -2.75 -13.69
N LEU A 111 -9.93 -2.85 -13.12
CA LEU A 111 -8.86 -3.66 -13.69
C LEU A 111 -9.24 -5.14 -13.77
N LEU A 112 -9.83 -5.68 -12.70
CA LEU A 112 -10.25 -7.08 -12.66
C LEU A 112 -11.24 -7.39 -13.79
N ASN A 113 -12.28 -6.58 -13.93
CA ASN A 113 -13.30 -6.80 -14.97
C ASN A 113 -12.74 -6.60 -16.38
N VAL A 114 -11.84 -5.61 -16.58
CA VAL A 114 -11.17 -5.40 -17.86
C VAL A 114 -10.34 -6.63 -18.23
N PHE A 115 -9.52 -7.13 -17.31
CA PHE A 115 -8.69 -8.30 -17.57
C PHE A 115 -9.50 -9.57 -17.83
N LEU A 116 -10.61 -9.76 -17.11
CA LEU A 116 -11.51 -10.88 -17.37
C LEU A 116 -12.16 -10.78 -18.76
N LYS A 117 -12.55 -9.58 -19.20
CA LYS A 117 -13.08 -9.34 -20.55
C LYS A 117 -12.04 -9.53 -21.64
N MET A 118 -10.76 -9.31 -21.33
CA MET A 118 -9.65 -9.57 -22.25
C MET A 118 -9.35 -11.06 -22.41
N GLY A 119 -10.01 -11.93 -21.67
CA GLY A 119 -9.84 -13.37 -21.75
C GLY A 119 -8.92 -13.99 -20.70
N LEU A 120 -8.44 -13.21 -19.73
CA LEU A 120 -7.66 -13.76 -18.63
C LEU A 120 -8.56 -14.57 -17.69
N SER A 121 -8.00 -15.66 -17.16
CA SER A 121 -8.72 -16.52 -16.22
C SER A 121 -8.90 -15.82 -14.86
N THR A 122 -9.85 -16.33 -14.06
CA THR A 122 -10.06 -15.86 -12.69
C THR A 122 -8.84 -16.05 -11.78
N THR A 123 -7.94 -16.94 -12.16
CA THR A 123 -6.67 -17.18 -11.43
C THR A 123 -5.58 -16.18 -11.86
N MET A 124 -5.53 -15.79 -13.13
CA MET A 124 -4.47 -14.93 -13.69
C MET A 124 -4.81 -13.45 -13.67
N ALA A 125 -6.09 -13.08 -13.78
CA ALA A 125 -6.51 -11.67 -13.76
C ALA A 125 -6.03 -10.93 -12.50
N PRO A 126 -6.10 -11.50 -11.28
CA PRO A 126 -5.58 -10.85 -10.08
C PRO A 126 -4.10 -10.48 -10.15
N VAL A 127 -3.27 -11.25 -10.84
CA VAL A 127 -1.83 -10.96 -10.98
C VAL A 127 -1.63 -9.59 -11.66
N GLY A 128 -2.36 -9.35 -12.76
CA GLY A 128 -2.31 -8.05 -13.45
C GLY A 128 -2.87 -6.92 -12.59
N VAL A 129 -3.96 -7.17 -11.86
CA VAL A 129 -4.55 -6.19 -10.94
C VAL A 129 -3.54 -5.76 -9.89
N TYR A 130 -2.87 -6.70 -9.25
CA TYR A 130 -1.86 -6.40 -8.22
C TYR A 130 -0.65 -5.67 -8.79
N ALA A 131 -0.19 -6.03 -9.97
CA ALA A 131 0.94 -5.39 -10.61
C ALA A 131 0.73 -3.88 -10.80
N VAL A 132 -0.51 -3.46 -11.06
CA VAL A 132 -0.87 -2.04 -11.21
C VAL A 132 -1.20 -1.40 -9.87
N SER A 133 -1.99 -2.08 -9.03
CA SER A 133 -2.57 -1.46 -7.82
C SER A 133 -1.58 -1.35 -6.65
N ILE A 134 -0.61 -2.24 -6.52
CA ILE A 134 0.32 -2.23 -5.38
C ILE A 134 1.16 -0.95 -5.33
N PRO A 135 1.83 -0.49 -6.41
CA PRO A 135 2.55 0.78 -6.38
C PRO A 135 1.64 1.97 -6.10
N VAL A 136 0.45 2.01 -6.69
CA VAL A 136 -0.53 3.08 -6.47
C VAL A 136 -0.96 3.10 -5.00
N ASN A 137 -1.28 1.95 -4.43
CA ASN A 137 -1.67 1.84 -3.03
C ASN A 137 -0.57 2.31 -2.07
N PHE A 138 0.67 1.94 -2.34
CA PHE A 138 1.80 2.39 -1.51
C PHE A 138 1.88 3.92 -1.46
N ILE A 139 1.78 4.58 -2.61
CA ILE A 139 1.83 6.05 -2.69
C ILE A 139 0.67 6.67 -1.91
N LEU A 140 -0.55 6.16 -2.10
CA LEU A 140 -1.74 6.67 -1.42
C LEU A 140 -1.65 6.50 0.10
N VAL A 141 -1.29 5.32 0.56
CA VAL A 141 -1.22 5.01 2.00
C VAL A 141 -0.09 5.80 2.66
N ARG A 142 1.07 5.88 2.01
CA ARG A 142 2.18 6.68 2.52
C ARG A 142 1.79 8.16 2.67
N PHE A 143 1.10 8.71 1.69
CA PHE A 143 0.59 10.07 1.75
C PHE A 143 -0.29 10.28 2.98
N VAL A 144 -1.23 9.38 3.24
CA VAL A 144 -2.14 9.46 4.39
C VAL A 144 -1.36 9.53 5.71
N PHE A 145 -0.40 8.61 5.91
CA PHE A 145 0.32 8.53 7.19
C PHE A 145 1.41 9.59 7.36
N LYS A 146 1.92 10.17 6.30
CA LYS A 146 2.93 11.24 6.37
C LYS A 146 2.32 12.63 6.47
N HIS A 147 1.07 12.81 6.05
CA HIS A 147 0.38 14.09 6.06
C HIS A 147 -0.76 14.17 7.08
N SER A 148 -0.86 13.18 7.94
CA SER A 148 -1.87 13.16 9.01
C SER A 148 -1.33 13.60 10.36
#